data_a15a3e777969ec0766b91a5f02c24d73
#
_entry.id   a15a3e777969ec0766b91a5f02c24d73
#
_cell.length_a   1.000
_cell.length_b   1.000
_cell.length_c   1.000
_cell.angle_alpha   90.00
_cell.angle_beta   90.00
_cell.angle_gamma   90.00
#
_symmetry.space_group_name_H-M   'P 1'
#
loop_
_entity.id
_entity.type
_entity.pdbx_description
1 polymer ?
#
loop_
_entity_poly.entity_id
_entity_poly.type
_entity_poly.pdbx_seq_one_letter_code
_entity_poly.pdbx_strand_id
1 'polypeptide(L)'
;MIAVDTNLLVYAHREESPWHGAALDCIAGLAEGRAPWAIPWPCIHEFLSIATHPRIFAPPTPVGRAIAQVDAWLESPTLVLLGEAEGYWEQLKSLLAAAADRATMPV
;
A
#
# COMPACT_ATOMS: atom_id res chain seq x y z
N MET A 1 -19.13 0.62 -7.59
CA MET A 1 -17.81 0.88 -6.98
C MET A 1 -16.90 -0.32 -7.20
N ILE A 2 -15.65 -0.07 -7.58
CA ILE A 2 -14.65 -1.13 -7.79
C ILE A 2 -13.75 -1.18 -6.57
N ALA A 3 -13.60 -2.38 -5.99
CA ALA A 3 -12.64 -2.63 -4.93
C ALA A 3 -11.42 -3.36 -5.50
N VAL A 4 -10.23 -2.92 -5.16
CA VAL A 4 -8.98 -3.54 -5.61
C VAL A 4 -8.46 -4.53 -4.57
N ASP A 5 -7.78 -5.57 -5.04
CA ASP A 5 -7.20 -6.58 -4.16
C ASP A 5 -5.70 -6.31 -3.89
N THR A 6 -5.15 -7.10 -2.99
CA THR A 6 -3.76 -7.00 -2.58
C THR A 6 -2.79 -7.20 -3.75
N ASN A 7 -3.06 -8.15 -4.63
CA ASN A 7 -2.16 -8.46 -5.75
C ASN A 7 -2.01 -7.27 -6.68
N LEU A 8 -3.12 -6.59 -6.99
CA LEU A 8 -3.07 -5.40 -7.84
C LEU A 8 -2.22 -4.31 -7.22
N LEU A 9 -2.33 -4.09 -5.90
CA LEU A 9 -1.53 -3.12 -5.18
C LEU A 9 -0.03 -3.45 -5.25
N VAL A 10 0.32 -4.71 -5.02
CA VAL A 10 1.71 -5.16 -5.06
C VAL A 10 2.29 -4.99 -6.46
N TYR A 11 1.57 -5.40 -7.51
CA TYR A 11 2.05 -5.27 -8.88
C TYR A 11 2.22 -3.80 -9.29
N ALA A 12 1.32 -2.93 -8.88
CA ALA A 12 1.41 -1.51 -9.17
C ALA A 12 2.59 -0.84 -8.47
N HIS A 13 3.05 -1.40 -7.35
CA HIS A 13 4.16 -0.88 -6.57
C HIS A 13 5.52 -1.42 -7.03
N ARG A 14 5.63 -2.72 -7.33
CA ARG A 14 6.89 -3.38 -7.66
C ARG A 14 7.17 -3.32 -9.16
N GLU A 15 8.14 -2.50 -9.55
CA GLU A 15 8.48 -2.24 -10.95
C GLU A 15 8.97 -3.47 -11.71
N GLU A 16 9.55 -4.45 -11.01
CA GLU A 16 10.05 -5.68 -11.63
C GLU A 16 8.95 -6.70 -11.95
N SER A 17 7.72 -6.46 -11.50
CA SER A 17 6.60 -7.35 -11.82
C SER A 17 6.28 -7.28 -13.30
N PRO A 18 6.04 -8.44 -13.97
CA PRO A 18 5.61 -8.43 -15.36
C PRO A 18 4.24 -7.76 -15.58
N TRP A 19 3.45 -7.62 -14.51
CA TRP A 19 2.14 -6.96 -14.55
C TRP A 19 2.16 -5.52 -14.05
N HIS A 20 3.36 -4.97 -13.76
CA HIS A 20 3.49 -3.63 -13.20
C HIS A 20 2.80 -2.57 -14.05
N GLY A 21 3.08 -2.53 -15.35
CA GLY A 21 2.52 -1.52 -16.24
C GLY A 21 0.99 -1.56 -16.28
N ALA A 22 0.41 -2.75 -16.43
CA ALA A 22 -1.05 -2.91 -16.47
C ALA A 22 -1.70 -2.55 -15.13
N ALA A 23 -1.08 -2.97 -14.01
CA ALA A 23 -1.60 -2.65 -12.67
C ALA A 23 -1.51 -1.16 -12.38
N LEU A 24 -0.40 -0.53 -12.73
CA LEU A 24 -0.20 0.91 -12.53
C LEU A 24 -1.23 1.71 -13.32
N ASP A 25 -1.46 1.36 -14.59
CA ASP A 25 -2.46 2.01 -15.42
C ASP A 25 -3.88 1.83 -14.86
N CYS A 26 -4.18 0.64 -14.34
CA CYS A 26 -5.47 0.37 -13.72
C CYS A 26 -5.71 1.26 -12.51
N ILE A 27 -4.74 1.33 -11.60
CA ILE A 27 -4.88 2.17 -10.39
C ILE A 27 -4.89 3.64 -10.75
N ALA A 28 -4.05 4.09 -11.68
CA ALA A 28 -4.06 5.49 -12.13
C ALA A 28 -5.42 5.87 -12.69
N GLY A 29 -6.02 5.01 -13.50
CA GLY A 29 -7.36 5.24 -14.05
C GLY A 29 -8.43 5.36 -12.98
N LEU A 30 -8.34 4.54 -11.93
CA LEU A 30 -9.27 4.63 -10.80
C LEU A 30 -9.05 5.90 -9.98
N ALA A 31 -7.78 6.21 -9.68
CA ALA A 31 -7.42 7.35 -8.83
C ALA A 31 -7.76 8.69 -9.48
N GLU A 32 -7.63 8.78 -10.79
CA GLU A 32 -7.88 10.00 -11.57
C GLU A 32 -9.32 10.07 -12.08
N GLY A 33 -10.08 8.98 -11.96
CA GLY A 33 -11.47 8.92 -12.40
C GLY A 33 -12.42 9.63 -11.46
N ARG A 34 -13.70 9.67 -11.86
CA ARG A 34 -14.77 10.32 -11.08
C ARG A 34 -15.56 9.35 -10.23
N ALA A 35 -15.52 8.06 -10.56
CA ALA A 35 -16.25 7.05 -9.82
C ALA A 35 -15.50 6.69 -8.53
N PRO A 36 -16.21 6.43 -7.43
CA PRO A 36 -15.57 5.93 -6.22
C PRO A 36 -14.93 4.56 -6.46
N TRP A 37 -13.79 4.35 -5.85
CA TRP A 37 -13.12 3.05 -5.81
C TRP A 37 -12.67 2.77 -4.39
N ALA A 38 -12.38 1.53 -4.08
CA ALA A 38 -12.15 1.13 -2.70
C ALA A 38 -10.91 0.26 -2.54
N ILE A 39 -10.23 0.44 -1.41
CA ILE A 39 -9.21 -0.49 -0.93
C ILE A 39 -9.69 -0.99 0.43
N PRO A 40 -9.95 -2.30 0.58
CA PRO A 40 -10.23 -2.88 1.90
C PRO A 40 -8.99 -2.78 2.79
N TRP A 41 -9.17 -2.44 4.07
CA TRP A 41 -8.06 -2.36 5.01
C TRP A 41 -7.22 -3.65 5.09
N PRO A 42 -7.80 -4.86 5.06
CA PRO A 42 -6.98 -6.07 4.99
C PRO A 42 -6.00 -6.09 3.82
N CYS A 43 -6.38 -5.52 2.67
CA CYS A 43 -5.48 -5.43 1.51
C CYS A 43 -4.34 -4.46 1.74
N ILE A 44 -4.54 -3.37 2.49
CA ILE A 44 -3.47 -2.47 2.90
C ILE A 44 -2.48 -3.21 3.82
N HIS A 45 -2.98 -3.93 4.81
CA HIS A 45 -2.13 -4.72 5.72
C HIS A 45 -1.32 -5.76 4.97
N GLU A 46 -1.96 -6.50 4.07
CA GLU A 46 -1.28 -7.51 3.25
C GLU A 46 -0.24 -6.89 2.34
N PHE A 47 -0.56 -5.76 1.71
CA PHE A 47 0.39 -5.02 0.89
C PHE A 47 1.65 -4.66 1.68
N LEU A 48 1.48 -4.04 2.85
CA LEU A 48 2.60 -3.65 3.69
C LEU A 48 3.45 -4.86 4.09
N SER A 49 2.81 -5.96 4.44
CA SER A 49 3.50 -7.19 4.83
C SER A 49 4.28 -7.82 3.67
N ILE A 50 3.66 -7.92 2.51
CA ILE A 50 4.26 -8.56 1.33
C ILE A 50 5.39 -7.70 0.76
N ALA A 51 5.16 -6.41 0.55
CA ALA A 51 6.14 -5.53 -0.08
C ALA A 51 7.43 -5.40 0.74
N THR A 52 7.33 -5.47 2.06
CA THR A 52 8.48 -5.33 2.96
C THR A 52 9.10 -6.67 3.36
N HIS A 53 8.59 -7.79 2.84
CA HIS A 53 9.04 -9.10 3.26
C HIS A 53 10.31 -9.55 2.51
N PRO A 54 11.43 -9.78 3.22
CA PRO A 54 12.71 -10.10 2.58
C PRO A 54 12.74 -11.47 1.91
N ARG A 55 11.82 -12.37 2.24
CA ARG A 55 11.71 -13.68 1.58
C ARG A 55 10.89 -13.65 0.31
N ILE A 56 10.11 -12.58 0.12
CA ILE A 56 9.28 -12.44 -1.09
C ILE A 56 10.00 -11.59 -2.12
N PHE A 57 10.61 -10.49 -1.69
CA PHE A 57 11.35 -9.59 -2.56
C PHE A 57 12.78 -9.39 -2.08
N ALA A 58 13.69 -9.35 -3.04
CA ALA A 58 15.10 -9.10 -2.79
C ALA A 58 15.61 -8.02 -3.77
N PRO A 59 15.76 -6.77 -3.35
CA PRO A 59 15.53 -6.28 -1.98
C PRO A 59 14.05 -6.04 -1.67
N PRO A 60 13.66 -6.15 -0.40
CA PRO A 60 12.30 -5.78 -0.01
C PRO A 60 12.12 -4.27 -0.04
N THR A 61 10.87 -3.81 -0.14
CA THR A 61 10.58 -2.38 -0.02
C THR A 61 10.85 -1.93 1.42
N PRO A 62 11.66 -0.89 1.65
CA PRO A 62 11.80 -0.32 2.98
C PRO A 62 10.45 0.16 3.51
N VAL A 63 10.22 0.01 4.82
CA VAL A 63 8.93 0.33 5.45
C VAL A 63 8.50 1.76 5.14
N GLY A 64 9.42 2.72 5.21
CA GLY A 64 9.10 4.12 4.90
C GLY A 64 8.59 4.34 3.49
N ARG A 65 9.13 3.59 2.52
CA ARG A 65 8.67 3.67 1.12
C ARG A 65 7.32 2.99 0.92
N ALA A 66 7.07 1.91 1.63
CA ALA A 66 5.76 1.25 1.59
C ALA A 66 4.68 2.17 2.17
N ILE A 67 4.97 2.85 3.28
CA ILE A 67 4.07 3.85 3.86
C ILE A 67 3.82 4.99 2.86
N ALA A 68 4.86 5.51 2.23
CA ALA A 68 4.73 6.58 1.24
C ALA A 68 3.85 6.16 0.06
N GLN A 69 3.94 4.90 -0.35
CA GLN A 69 3.09 4.37 -1.41
C GLN A 69 1.62 4.36 -1.01
N VAL A 70 1.31 3.93 0.20
CA VAL A 70 -0.07 3.95 0.71
C VAL A 70 -0.57 5.39 0.81
N ASP A 71 0.25 6.30 1.34
CA ASP A 71 -0.10 7.72 1.38
C ASP A 71 -0.44 8.28 -0.01
N ALA A 72 0.33 7.89 -1.03
CA ALA A 72 0.07 8.32 -2.40
C ALA A 72 -1.29 7.83 -2.91
N TRP A 73 -1.66 6.58 -2.65
CA TRP A 73 -2.98 6.09 -3.01
C TRP A 73 -4.09 6.84 -2.27
N LEU A 74 -3.86 7.18 -1.00
CA LEU A 74 -4.85 7.88 -0.17
C LEU A 74 -5.05 9.35 -0.61
N GLU A 75 -4.21 9.88 -1.46
CA GLU A 75 -4.40 11.21 -2.04
C GLU A 75 -5.54 11.25 -3.05
N SER A 76 -5.97 10.10 -3.57
CA SER A 76 -7.09 10.05 -4.52
C SER A 76 -8.38 10.50 -3.84
N PRO A 77 -9.05 11.55 -4.36
CA PRO A 77 -10.27 12.06 -3.74
C PRO A 77 -11.47 11.11 -3.84
N THR A 78 -11.39 10.12 -4.72
CA THR A 78 -12.47 9.14 -4.93
C THR A 78 -12.23 7.82 -4.20
N LEU A 79 -11.10 7.68 -3.50
CA LEU A 79 -10.80 6.46 -2.75
C LEU A 79 -11.64 6.35 -1.48
N VAL A 80 -12.17 5.17 -1.25
CA VAL A 80 -12.87 4.79 -0.03
C VAL A 80 -12.09 3.65 0.64
N LEU A 81 -11.79 3.79 1.92
CA LEU A 81 -11.21 2.72 2.72
C LEU A 81 -12.32 1.95 3.41
N LEU A 82 -12.32 0.63 3.26
CA LEU A 82 -13.38 -0.22 3.81
C LEU A 82 -12.88 -0.96 5.05
N GLY A 83 -13.65 -0.87 6.14
CA GLY A 83 -13.53 -1.76 7.30
C GLY A 83 -13.00 -1.15 8.59
N GLU A 84 -12.27 -0.03 8.55
CA GLU A 84 -11.67 0.54 9.76
C GLU A 84 -12.15 1.96 10.04
N ALA A 85 -11.98 2.38 11.30
CA ALA A 85 -12.40 3.70 11.74
C ALA A 85 -11.50 4.81 11.20
N GLU A 86 -12.04 6.02 11.13
CA GLU A 86 -11.30 7.22 10.80
C GLU A 86 -10.08 7.40 11.71
N GLY A 87 -8.95 7.80 11.13
CA GLY A 87 -7.73 7.99 11.89
C GLY A 87 -6.89 6.72 12.07
N TYR A 88 -7.41 5.57 11.68
CA TYR A 88 -6.70 4.30 11.83
C TYR A 88 -5.35 4.28 11.10
N TRP A 89 -5.30 4.79 9.87
CA TRP A 89 -4.06 4.81 9.09
C TRP A 89 -2.97 5.64 9.76
N GLU A 90 -3.30 6.80 10.30
CA GLU A 90 -2.33 7.66 10.99
C GLU A 90 -1.69 6.93 12.17
N GLN A 91 -2.50 6.22 12.94
CA GLN A 91 -2.02 5.45 14.07
C GLN A 91 -1.15 4.27 13.63
N LEU A 92 -1.56 3.56 12.59
CA LEU A 92 -0.80 2.44 12.05
C LEU A 92 0.56 2.90 11.51
N LYS A 93 0.62 4.03 10.81
CA LYS A 93 1.88 4.60 10.32
C LYS A 93 2.86 4.86 11.46
N SER A 94 2.40 5.46 12.54
CA SER A 94 3.24 5.74 13.71
C SER A 94 3.83 4.48 14.31
N LEU A 95 3.02 3.43 14.42
CA LEU A 95 3.48 2.15 14.97
C LEU A 95 4.51 1.49 14.06
N LEU A 96 4.29 1.53 12.75
CA LEU A 96 5.22 0.94 11.78
C LEU A 96 6.55 1.68 11.76
N ALA A 97 6.53 3.00 11.84
CA ALA A 97 7.76 3.80 11.90
C ALA A 97 8.57 3.50 13.16
N ALA A 98 7.91 3.39 14.31
CA ALA A 98 8.56 3.04 15.58
C ALA A 98 9.16 1.62 15.54
N ALA A 99 8.45 0.67 14.95
CA ALA A 99 8.94 -0.70 14.79
C ALA A 99 10.17 -0.77 13.87
N ALA A 100 10.16 -0.01 12.77
CA ALA A 100 11.29 0.06 11.85
C ALA A 100 12.53 0.63 12.53
N ASP A 101 12.38 1.70 13.34
CA ASP A 101 13.47 2.29 14.11
C ASP A 101 14.06 1.30 15.10
N ARG A 102 13.23 0.52 15.79
CA ARG A 102 13.68 -0.52 16.71
C ARG A 102 14.46 -1.62 15.99
N ALA A 103 14.03 -2.00 14.80
CA ALA A 103 14.68 -3.04 14.03
C ALA A 103 16.10 -2.65 13.57
N THR A 104 16.39 -1.34 13.50
CA THR A 104 17.70 -0.83 13.11
C THR A 104 18.64 -0.57 14.29
N MET A 105 18.14 -0.68 15.52
CA MET A 105 18.96 -0.48 16.71
C MET A 105 19.93 -1.64 16.92
N PRO A 106 21.19 -1.36 17.35
CA PRO A 106 22.11 -2.43 17.74
C PRO A 106 21.55 -3.18 18.96
N VAL A 107 21.70 -4.45 18.92
CA VAL A 107 21.30 -5.33 20.03
C VAL A 107 22.30 -5.23 21.16
#